data_9ea7bc8a8dc761983b2373667699623d
#
_entry.id   9ea7bc8a8dc761983b2373667699623d
#
_cell.length_a   1.000
_cell.length_b   1.000
_cell.length_c   1.000
_cell.angle_alpha   90.00
_cell.angle_beta   90.00
_cell.angle_gamma   90.00
#
_symmetry.space_group_name_H-M   'P 1'
#
loop_
_entity.id
_entity.type
_entity.pdbx_description
1 polymer ?
#
loop_
_entity_poly.entity_id
_entity_poly.type
_entity_poly.pdbx_seq_one_letter_code
_entity_poly.pdbx_strand_id
1 'polypeptide(L)'
;MNGSMTPTAPEVALANVVVDIERGAARAGWDQAPTLYALVPTARLLGDPLLPDEVAAHLRSGWDGSDDHLSAVVQEDMADDDLEAVLGHLAWPPEVAGAALTVERVVVPPEVEAQAPEDPEAAIEFVSNHPSRTEVRLAVGVLRSGESWCALRMRPFDSDDKVGQGSNLVPALVDALRASLEPVADEQA
;
A
#
# COMPACT_ATOMS: atom_id res chain seq x y z
N MET A 1 -0.03 4.38 31.90
CA MET A 1 1.28 4.82 31.40
C MET A 1 1.31 4.60 29.91
N ASN A 2 1.02 5.62 29.12
CA ASN A 2 1.17 5.54 27.67
C ASN A 2 2.67 5.66 27.36
N GLY A 3 3.33 4.53 27.19
CA GLY A 3 4.67 4.51 26.63
C GLY A 3 4.57 4.98 25.17
N SER A 4 4.96 6.22 24.92
CA SER A 4 5.20 6.71 23.56
C SER A 4 6.37 5.90 23.02
N MET A 5 6.08 4.79 22.33
CA MET A 5 7.14 4.04 21.63
C MET A 5 7.67 4.96 20.54
N THR A 6 8.95 5.25 20.60
CA THR A 6 9.64 5.92 19.48
C THR A 6 9.57 5.01 18.26
N PRO A 7 9.14 5.49 17.08
CA PRO A 7 9.07 4.66 15.90
C PRO A 7 10.47 4.14 15.53
N THR A 8 10.52 2.91 15.03
CA THR A 8 11.77 2.29 14.57
C THR A 8 12.21 2.87 13.22
N ALA A 9 13.48 2.72 12.87
CA ALA A 9 13.97 3.20 11.56
C ALA A 9 13.22 2.54 10.38
N PRO A 10 12.96 1.22 10.35
CA PRO A 10 12.13 0.61 9.32
C PRO A 10 10.70 1.14 9.27
N GLU A 11 10.08 1.42 10.42
CA GLU A 11 8.72 2.00 10.47
C GLU A 11 8.68 3.40 9.87
N VAL A 12 9.67 4.23 10.16
CA VAL A 12 9.79 5.58 9.57
C VAL A 12 10.04 5.50 8.06
N ALA A 13 10.92 4.61 7.61
CA ALA A 13 11.20 4.41 6.19
C ALA A 13 9.95 3.92 5.44
N LEU A 14 9.20 2.98 6.02
CA LEU A 14 7.93 2.51 5.46
C LEU A 14 6.89 3.64 5.39
N ALA A 15 6.73 4.41 6.47
CA ALA A 15 5.80 5.54 6.50
C ALA A 15 6.12 6.55 5.40
N ASN A 16 7.40 6.90 5.21
CA ASN A 16 7.85 7.83 4.19
C ASN A 16 7.51 7.33 2.78
N VAL A 17 7.87 6.09 2.44
CA VAL A 17 7.63 5.55 1.10
C VAL A 17 6.14 5.40 0.81
N VAL A 18 5.31 5.02 1.79
CA VAL A 18 3.84 4.92 1.62
C VAL A 18 3.22 6.30 1.39
N VAL A 19 3.67 7.31 2.10
CA VAL A 19 3.22 8.70 1.88
C VAL A 19 3.64 9.20 0.51
N ASP A 20 4.84 8.89 0.05
CA ASP A 20 5.31 9.27 -1.29
C ASP A 20 4.53 8.56 -2.41
N ILE A 21 4.17 7.28 -2.21
CA ILE A 21 3.29 6.52 -3.10
C ILE A 21 1.91 7.19 -3.15
N GLU A 22 1.31 7.53 -2.00
CA GLU A 22 0.01 8.19 -1.92
C GLU A 22 0.02 9.54 -2.65
N ARG A 23 1.03 10.37 -2.42
CA ARG A 23 1.21 11.65 -3.11
C ARG A 23 1.41 11.48 -4.62
N GLY A 24 2.12 10.42 -5.03
CA GLY A 24 2.28 10.06 -6.43
C GLY A 24 0.93 9.75 -7.08
N ALA A 25 0.11 8.93 -6.44
CA ALA A 25 -1.24 8.60 -6.88
C ALA A 25 -2.16 9.85 -6.88
N ALA A 26 -2.05 10.72 -5.89
CA ALA A 26 -2.82 11.96 -5.84
C ALA A 26 -2.54 12.88 -7.03
N ARG A 27 -1.28 12.98 -7.46
CA ARG A 27 -0.90 13.75 -8.66
C ARG A 27 -1.44 13.15 -9.96
N ALA A 28 -1.62 11.85 -10.02
CA ALA A 28 -2.24 11.17 -11.17
C ALA A 28 -3.76 11.38 -11.25
N GLY A 29 -4.39 11.79 -10.14
CA GLY A 29 -5.82 12.02 -10.03
C GLY A 29 -6.58 10.82 -9.49
N TRP A 30 -7.91 10.88 -9.53
CA TRP A 30 -8.84 9.83 -9.12
C TRP A 30 -9.18 8.89 -10.28
N ASP A 31 -9.89 7.81 -9.96
CA ASP A 31 -10.35 6.78 -10.90
C ASP A 31 -9.18 6.00 -11.53
N GLN A 32 -8.18 5.70 -10.69
CA GLN A 32 -7.00 4.93 -11.07
C GLN A 32 -7.19 3.45 -10.74
N ALA A 33 -6.64 2.59 -11.61
CA ALA A 33 -6.54 1.15 -11.33
C ALA A 33 -5.66 0.89 -10.09
N PRO A 34 -5.91 -0.20 -9.35
CA PRO A 34 -5.02 -0.63 -8.29
C PRO A 34 -3.60 -0.81 -8.80
N THR A 35 -2.63 -0.28 -8.06
CA THR A 35 -1.21 -0.37 -8.43
C THR A 35 -0.42 -1.02 -7.31
N LEU A 36 0.33 -2.07 -7.66
CA LEU A 36 1.18 -2.81 -6.75
C LEU A 36 2.64 -2.34 -6.86
N TYR A 37 3.33 -2.30 -5.73
CA TYR A 37 4.72 -1.87 -5.65
C TYR A 37 5.56 -2.88 -4.88
N ALA A 38 6.74 -3.21 -5.39
CA ALA A 38 7.80 -3.82 -4.61
C ALA A 38 8.52 -2.72 -3.81
N LEU A 39 8.72 -2.94 -2.52
CA LEU A 39 9.54 -2.06 -1.68
C LEU A 39 10.94 -2.66 -1.56
N VAL A 40 11.93 -1.94 -2.08
CA VAL A 40 13.33 -2.39 -2.15
C VAL A 40 14.23 -1.37 -1.45
N PRO A 41 15.20 -1.79 -0.62
CA PRO A 41 16.19 -0.87 -0.08
C PRO A 41 16.90 -0.10 -1.20
N THR A 42 16.89 1.22 -1.12
CA THR A 42 17.44 2.09 -2.16
C THR A 42 18.93 1.83 -2.41
N ALA A 43 19.68 1.59 -1.34
CA ALA A 43 21.11 1.23 -1.44
C ALA A 43 21.31 -0.02 -2.31
N ARG A 44 20.40 -1.00 -2.24
CA ARG A 44 20.47 -2.22 -3.04
C ARG A 44 20.20 -1.96 -4.51
N LEU A 45 19.18 -1.15 -4.84
CA LEU A 45 18.91 -0.76 -6.23
C LEU A 45 20.10 -0.03 -6.85
N LEU A 46 20.71 0.89 -6.09
CA LEU A 46 21.89 1.63 -6.53
C LEU A 46 23.14 0.77 -6.72
N GLY A 47 23.16 -0.42 -6.12
CA GLY A 47 24.22 -1.42 -6.28
C GLY A 47 24.04 -2.33 -7.50
N ASP A 48 22.91 -2.26 -8.21
CA ASP A 48 22.64 -3.07 -9.39
C ASP A 48 23.40 -2.50 -10.61
N PRO A 49 24.34 -3.26 -11.20
CA PRO A 49 25.11 -2.81 -12.36
C PRO A 49 24.26 -2.64 -13.63
N LEU A 50 23.06 -3.17 -13.67
CA LEU A 50 22.12 -3.06 -14.79
C LEU A 50 21.17 -1.87 -14.66
N LEU A 51 21.23 -1.13 -13.54
CA LEU A 51 20.37 0.02 -13.32
C LEU A 51 20.75 1.16 -14.28
N PRO A 52 19.82 1.69 -15.10
CA PRO A 52 20.10 2.81 -15.98
C PRO A 52 20.61 4.04 -15.22
N ASP A 53 21.58 4.76 -15.75
CA ASP A 53 22.21 5.93 -15.10
C ASP A 53 21.19 7.01 -14.72
N GLU A 54 20.18 7.22 -15.56
CA GLU A 54 19.12 8.21 -15.32
C GLU A 54 18.27 7.81 -14.09
N VAL A 55 17.92 6.53 -13.97
CA VAL A 55 17.19 5.99 -12.81
C VAL A 55 18.06 6.08 -11.57
N ALA A 56 19.34 5.70 -11.67
CA ALA A 56 20.28 5.81 -10.56
C ALA A 56 20.46 7.25 -10.08
N ALA A 57 20.50 8.23 -10.99
CA ALA A 57 20.57 9.65 -10.63
C ALA A 57 19.30 10.10 -9.89
N HIS A 58 18.13 9.67 -10.37
CA HIS A 58 16.85 9.96 -9.72
C HIS A 58 16.80 9.38 -8.30
N LEU A 59 17.14 8.10 -8.14
CA LEU A 59 17.18 7.44 -6.82
C LEU A 59 18.15 8.13 -5.85
N ARG A 60 19.35 8.53 -6.32
CA ARG A 60 20.32 9.25 -5.48
C ARG A 60 19.80 10.62 -5.05
N SER A 61 19.00 11.29 -5.84
CA SER A 61 18.46 12.61 -5.49
C SER A 61 17.44 12.55 -4.35
N GLY A 62 16.73 11.44 -4.19
CA GLY A 62 15.76 11.21 -3.12
C GLY A 62 16.30 10.42 -1.92
N TRP A 63 17.51 9.83 -2.05
CA TRP A 63 18.08 8.99 -1.01
C TRP A 63 18.75 9.80 0.09
N ASP A 64 18.39 9.52 1.33
CA ASP A 64 18.95 10.17 2.52
C ASP A 64 20.30 9.57 2.99
N GLY A 65 20.81 8.56 2.27
CA GLY A 65 22.03 7.83 2.62
C GLY A 65 21.84 6.72 3.65
N SER A 66 20.62 6.49 4.13
CA SER A 66 20.28 5.44 5.08
C SER A 66 20.15 4.08 4.40
N ASP A 67 20.55 3.02 5.10
CA ASP A 67 20.34 1.63 4.66
C ASP A 67 18.86 1.22 4.73
N ASP A 68 18.07 1.88 5.58
CA ASP A 68 16.64 1.61 5.76
C ASP A 68 15.77 2.32 4.71
N HIS A 69 16.32 3.28 3.96
CA HIS A 69 15.56 4.02 2.95
C HIS A 69 15.01 3.08 1.86
N LEU A 70 13.71 3.20 1.59
CA LEU A 70 13.00 2.34 0.65
C LEU A 70 12.64 3.10 -0.64
N SER A 71 12.76 2.40 -1.75
CA SER A 71 12.24 2.83 -3.05
C SER A 71 11.08 1.92 -3.47
N ALA A 72 10.02 2.54 -4.00
CA ALA A 72 8.88 1.82 -4.55
C ALA A 72 9.11 1.54 -6.05
N VAL A 73 9.06 0.28 -6.42
CA VAL A 73 9.16 -0.18 -7.81
C VAL A 73 7.79 -0.66 -8.25
N VAL A 74 7.19 0.06 -9.19
CA VAL A 74 5.87 -0.29 -9.75
C VAL A 74 5.95 -1.69 -10.37
N GLN A 75 5.01 -2.53 -10.01
CA GLN A 75 4.73 -3.77 -10.70
C GLN A 75 3.70 -3.51 -11.82
N GLU A 76 3.41 -4.50 -12.63
CA GLU A 76 2.41 -4.34 -13.68
C GLU A 76 1.05 -3.93 -13.09
N ASP A 77 0.29 -3.11 -13.84
CA ASP A 77 -1.05 -2.68 -13.44
C ASP A 77 -1.94 -3.91 -13.23
N MET A 78 -2.61 -3.93 -12.11
CA MET A 78 -3.51 -5.02 -11.76
C MET A 78 -4.89 -4.75 -12.35
N ALA A 79 -5.47 -5.75 -13.02
CA ALA A 79 -6.88 -5.69 -13.37
C ALA A 79 -7.72 -5.65 -12.07
N ASP A 80 -8.75 -4.82 -12.08
CA ASP A 80 -9.56 -4.47 -10.89
C ASP A 80 -10.36 -5.65 -10.31
N ASP A 81 -10.40 -6.80 -11.01
CA ASP A 81 -11.41 -7.82 -10.81
C ASP A 81 -11.12 -8.82 -9.68
N ASP A 82 -9.87 -8.95 -9.20
CA ASP A 82 -9.58 -9.86 -8.07
C ASP A 82 -8.23 -9.58 -7.40
N LEU A 83 -8.14 -8.45 -6.71
CA LEU A 83 -6.94 -8.05 -5.98
C LEU A 83 -6.47 -9.12 -4.98
N GLU A 84 -7.40 -9.76 -4.26
CA GLU A 84 -7.08 -10.76 -3.25
C GLU A 84 -6.51 -12.03 -3.89
N ALA A 85 -7.08 -12.48 -5.02
CA ALA A 85 -6.55 -13.64 -5.75
C ALA A 85 -5.14 -13.34 -6.31
N VAL A 86 -4.91 -12.15 -6.84
CA VAL A 86 -3.57 -11.76 -7.33
C VAL A 86 -2.57 -11.76 -6.17
N LEU A 87 -2.89 -11.12 -5.04
CA LEU A 87 -2.01 -11.08 -3.87
C LEU A 87 -1.70 -12.49 -3.34
N GLY A 88 -2.67 -13.41 -3.38
CA GLY A 88 -2.50 -14.79 -2.93
C GLY A 88 -1.58 -15.66 -3.80
N HIS A 89 -1.28 -15.23 -5.03
CA HIS A 89 -0.42 -15.97 -5.97
C HIS A 89 0.93 -15.29 -6.23
N LEU A 90 1.19 -14.15 -5.60
CA LEU A 90 2.45 -13.42 -5.77
C LEU A 90 3.60 -14.15 -5.06
N ALA A 91 4.71 -14.25 -5.76
CA ALA A 91 5.99 -14.66 -5.20
C ALA A 91 6.98 -13.51 -5.32
N TRP A 92 7.39 -12.98 -4.19
CA TRP A 92 8.34 -11.89 -4.13
C TRP A 92 9.78 -12.41 -4.00
N PRO A 93 10.71 -11.94 -4.82
CA PRO A 93 12.13 -12.26 -4.65
C PRO A 93 12.63 -11.86 -3.26
N PRO A 94 13.66 -12.53 -2.73
CA PRO A 94 14.20 -12.23 -1.39
C PRO A 94 14.77 -10.80 -1.27
N GLU A 95 15.07 -10.16 -2.39
CA GLU A 95 15.53 -8.77 -2.48
C GLU A 95 14.43 -7.75 -2.13
N VAL A 96 13.17 -8.12 -2.26
CA VAL A 96 12.02 -7.28 -1.95
C VAL A 96 11.82 -7.31 -0.43
N ALA A 97 12.06 -6.16 0.21
CA ALA A 97 11.91 -6.02 1.66
C ALA A 97 10.44 -5.92 2.10
N GLY A 98 9.56 -5.51 1.19
CA GLY A 98 8.15 -5.33 1.47
C GLY A 98 7.32 -5.11 0.21
N ALA A 99 6.03 -4.97 0.39
CA ALA A 99 5.09 -4.67 -0.68
C ALA A 99 4.20 -3.49 -0.30
N ALA A 100 3.75 -2.74 -1.29
CA ALA A 100 2.75 -1.69 -1.11
C ALA A 100 1.71 -1.73 -2.23
N LEU A 101 0.56 -1.15 -1.97
CA LEU A 101 -0.57 -1.12 -2.87
C LEU A 101 -1.27 0.23 -2.77
N THR A 102 -1.67 0.79 -3.91
CA THR A 102 -2.69 1.84 -3.96
C THR A 102 -3.98 1.27 -4.55
N VAL A 103 -5.10 1.64 -3.94
CA VAL A 103 -6.43 1.23 -4.40
C VAL A 103 -7.46 2.26 -4.00
N GLU A 104 -8.45 2.45 -4.85
CA GLU A 104 -9.62 3.29 -4.54
C GLU A 104 -10.80 2.40 -4.13
N ARG A 105 -11.53 2.84 -3.12
CA ARG A 105 -12.68 2.10 -2.58
C ARG A 105 -13.82 3.08 -2.27
N VAL A 106 -15.04 2.57 -2.35
CA VAL A 106 -16.22 3.23 -1.82
C VAL A 106 -16.45 2.71 -0.41
N VAL A 107 -16.56 3.59 0.55
CA VAL A 107 -16.84 3.26 1.95
C VAL A 107 -18.09 3.99 2.44
N VAL A 108 -18.72 3.44 3.46
CA VAL A 108 -19.82 4.06 4.20
C VAL A 108 -19.46 4.12 5.69
N PRO A 109 -20.12 4.97 6.49
CA PRO A 109 -19.95 4.97 7.93
C PRO A 109 -20.22 3.58 8.54
N PRO A 110 -19.53 3.18 9.63
CA PRO A 110 -19.68 1.86 10.25
C PRO A 110 -21.12 1.49 10.63
N GLU A 111 -21.92 2.48 11.05
CA GLU A 111 -23.33 2.29 11.38
C GLU A 111 -24.20 2.00 10.15
N VAL A 112 -23.76 2.40 8.97
CA VAL A 112 -24.42 2.08 7.69
C VAL A 112 -23.93 0.72 7.21
N GLU A 113 -22.64 0.45 7.32
CA GLU A 113 -22.04 -0.83 6.96
C GLU A 113 -22.68 -2.00 7.72
N ALA A 114 -22.99 -1.79 9.02
CA ALA A 114 -23.69 -2.77 9.84
C ALA A 114 -25.13 -3.10 9.37
N GLN A 115 -25.68 -2.32 8.45
CA GLN A 115 -27.00 -2.53 7.85
C GLN A 115 -26.91 -3.16 6.46
N ALA A 116 -25.69 -3.37 5.93
CA ALA A 116 -25.50 -3.99 4.64
C ALA A 116 -26.03 -5.46 4.62
N PRO A 117 -26.61 -5.90 3.52
CA PRO A 117 -27.01 -7.29 3.35
C PRO A 117 -25.84 -8.26 3.53
N GLU A 118 -26.13 -9.49 3.97
CA GLU A 118 -25.12 -10.56 4.07
C GLU A 118 -24.65 -11.06 2.71
N ASP A 119 -25.48 -10.95 1.67
CA ASP A 119 -25.13 -11.33 0.31
C ASP A 119 -24.09 -10.33 -0.26
N PRO A 120 -22.93 -10.81 -0.76
CA PRO A 120 -21.84 -9.92 -1.21
C PRO A 120 -22.24 -8.98 -2.36
N GLU A 121 -23.00 -9.45 -3.34
CA GLU A 121 -23.43 -8.60 -4.47
C GLU A 121 -24.41 -7.52 -4.01
N ALA A 122 -25.37 -7.88 -3.17
CA ALA A 122 -26.33 -6.95 -2.59
C ALA A 122 -25.64 -5.95 -1.64
N ALA A 123 -24.61 -6.36 -0.90
CA ALA A 123 -23.80 -5.47 -0.05
C ALA A 123 -23.04 -4.43 -0.88
N ILE A 124 -22.42 -4.84 -1.98
CA ILE A 124 -21.73 -3.93 -2.91
C ILE A 124 -22.72 -2.92 -3.50
N GLU A 125 -23.88 -3.36 -3.96
CA GLU A 125 -24.92 -2.49 -4.49
C GLU A 125 -25.42 -1.51 -3.44
N PHE A 126 -25.66 -1.99 -2.21
CA PHE A 126 -26.08 -1.17 -1.07
C PHE A 126 -25.10 -0.04 -0.77
N VAL A 127 -23.80 -0.37 -0.63
CA VAL A 127 -22.72 0.60 -0.37
C VAL A 127 -22.57 1.58 -1.52
N SER A 128 -22.58 1.08 -2.77
CA SER A 128 -22.36 1.90 -3.97
C SER A 128 -23.46 2.91 -4.22
N ASN A 129 -24.69 2.62 -3.78
CA ASN A 129 -25.83 3.51 -3.95
C ASN A 129 -26.20 4.31 -2.70
N HIS A 130 -25.50 4.10 -1.58
CA HIS A 130 -25.84 4.78 -0.33
C HIS A 130 -25.50 6.27 -0.38
N PRO A 131 -26.42 7.18 0.11
CA PRO A 131 -26.17 8.63 0.06
C PRO A 131 -24.99 9.09 0.93
N SER A 132 -24.62 8.33 1.97
CA SER A 132 -23.46 8.61 2.83
C SER A 132 -22.17 7.94 2.36
N ARG A 133 -22.15 7.39 1.14
CA ARG A 133 -20.93 6.81 0.57
C ARG A 133 -19.87 7.87 0.38
N THR A 134 -18.62 7.45 0.56
CA THR A 134 -17.45 8.29 0.32
C THR A 134 -16.42 7.48 -0.45
N GLU A 135 -15.85 8.08 -1.46
CA GLU A 135 -14.72 7.48 -2.16
C GLU A 135 -13.42 7.80 -1.42
N VAL A 136 -12.61 6.79 -1.21
CA VAL A 136 -11.31 6.88 -0.54
C VAL A 136 -10.24 6.25 -1.39
N ARG A 137 -9.04 6.84 -1.37
CA ARG A 137 -7.83 6.21 -1.85
C ARG A 137 -7.03 5.72 -0.67
N LEU A 138 -6.59 4.49 -0.74
CA LEU A 138 -5.75 3.84 0.24
C LEU A 138 -4.37 3.62 -0.37
N ALA A 139 -3.32 3.99 0.34
CA ALA A 139 -1.97 3.50 0.11
C ALA A 139 -1.57 2.69 1.33
N VAL A 140 -1.22 1.44 1.13
CA VAL A 140 -0.89 0.50 2.22
C VAL A 140 0.44 -0.15 1.92
N GLY A 141 1.32 -0.19 2.90
CA GLY A 141 2.61 -0.87 2.80
C GLY A 141 2.86 -1.78 3.99
N VAL A 142 3.58 -2.87 3.74
CA VAL A 142 4.02 -3.83 4.75
C VAL A 142 5.46 -4.24 4.47
N LEU A 143 6.23 -4.53 5.53
CA LEU A 143 7.57 -5.08 5.43
C LEU A 143 7.58 -6.55 5.88
N ARG A 144 8.53 -7.32 5.37
CA ARG A 144 8.78 -8.70 5.85
C ARG A 144 9.14 -8.75 7.33
N SER A 145 9.72 -7.68 7.88
CA SER A 145 10.02 -7.54 9.29
C SER A 145 8.79 -7.33 10.18
N GLY A 146 7.62 -7.07 9.58
CA GLY A 146 6.33 -7.04 10.29
C GLY A 146 5.67 -5.66 10.37
N GLU A 147 6.39 -4.58 10.07
CA GLU A 147 5.85 -3.23 10.09
C GLU A 147 4.77 -3.05 9.00
N SER A 148 3.80 -2.22 9.30
CA SER A 148 2.77 -1.79 8.35
C SER A 148 2.52 -0.30 8.47
N TRP A 149 2.13 0.33 7.36
CA TRP A 149 1.72 1.71 7.32
C TRP A 149 0.62 1.93 6.28
N CYS A 150 -0.31 2.81 6.60
CA CYS A 150 -1.42 3.17 5.74
C CYS A 150 -1.52 4.68 5.61
N ALA A 151 -1.86 5.17 4.43
CA ALA A 151 -2.30 6.52 4.17
C ALA A 151 -3.67 6.48 3.49
N LEU A 152 -4.61 7.30 3.96
CA LEU A 152 -5.99 7.34 3.49
C LEU A 152 -6.35 8.76 3.09
N ARG A 153 -6.75 8.96 1.85
CA ARG A 153 -7.26 10.21 1.30
C ARG A 153 -8.73 10.04 0.95
N MET A 154 -9.55 10.98 1.41
CA MET A 154 -10.97 11.02 1.09
C MET A 154 -11.21 11.98 -0.08
N ARG A 155 -11.95 11.54 -1.12
CA ARG A 155 -12.23 12.36 -2.31
C ARG A 155 -12.86 13.72 -2.00
N PRO A 156 -13.81 13.84 -1.05
CA PRO A 156 -14.36 15.15 -0.67
C PRO A 156 -13.39 16.08 0.05
N PHE A 157 -12.27 15.55 0.57
CA PHE A 157 -11.24 16.28 1.31
C PHE A 157 -9.86 16.06 0.68
N ASP A 158 -9.78 16.26 -0.64
CA ASP A 158 -8.60 15.97 -1.44
C ASP A 158 -7.51 17.05 -1.27
N SER A 159 -6.85 17.01 -0.11
CA SER A 159 -5.69 17.84 0.19
C SER A 159 -4.70 17.10 1.10
N ASP A 160 -3.42 17.39 0.95
CA ASP A 160 -2.34 16.67 1.63
C ASP A 160 -2.41 16.77 3.16
N ASP A 161 -2.93 17.88 3.69
CA ASP A 161 -3.13 18.10 5.12
C ASP A 161 -4.30 17.31 5.72
N LYS A 162 -5.12 16.67 4.89
CA LYS A 162 -6.28 15.85 5.28
C LYS A 162 -6.05 14.35 5.13
N VAL A 163 -4.88 13.93 4.70
CA VAL A 163 -4.53 12.51 4.59
C VAL A 163 -4.39 11.90 5.99
N GLY A 164 -5.26 10.93 6.30
CA GLY A 164 -5.15 10.13 7.52
C GLY A 164 -4.01 9.13 7.40
N GLN A 165 -3.24 8.93 8.47
CA GLN A 165 -2.11 8.00 8.47
C GLN A 165 -2.10 7.14 9.74
N GLY A 166 -1.62 5.91 9.64
CA GLY A 166 -1.47 5.00 10.77
C GLY A 166 -1.03 3.61 10.37
N SER A 167 -0.57 2.83 11.32
CA SER A 167 0.00 1.50 11.06
C SER A 167 -1.03 0.43 10.67
N ASN A 168 -2.30 0.60 11.01
CA ASN A 168 -3.33 -0.43 10.78
C ASN A 168 -4.73 0.16 10.52
N LEU A 169 -4.85 1.10 9.60
CA LEU A 169 -6.13 1.74 9.28
C LEU A 169 -7.07 0.81 8.50
N VAL A 170 -6.53 -0.16 7.76
CA VAL A 170 -7.26 -1.12 6.93
C VAL A 170 -6.71 -2.55 7.14
N PRO A 171 -7.04 -3.19 8.28
CA PRO A 171 -6.43 -4.45 8.70
C PRO A 171 -6.49 -5.56 7.65
N ALA A 172 -7.64 -5.75 6.99
CA ALA A 172 -7.82 -6.78 5.98
C ALA A 172 -6.82 -6.64 4.81
N LEU A 173 -6.58 -5.41 4.36
CA LEU A 173 -5.64 -5.15 3.27
C LEU A 173 -4.17 -5.28 3.72
N VAL A 174 -3.88 -4.87 4.95
CA VAL A 174 -2.56 -5.10 5.58
C VAL A 174 -2.25 -6.59 5.66
N ASP A 175 -3.21 -7.41 6.11
CA ASP A 175 -3.05 -8.86 6.25
C ASP A 175 -2.90 -9.55 4.89
N ALA A 176 -3.68 -9.15 3.88
CA ALA A 176 -3.56 -9.67 2.52
C ALA A 176 -2.18 -9.37 1.90
N LEU A 177 -1.67 -8.13 2.05
CA LEU A 177 -0.33 -7.78 1.60
C LEU A 177 0.76 -8.54 2.36
N ARG A 178 0.60 -8.71 3.67
CA ARG A 178 1.55 -9.47 4.50
C ARG A 178 1.61 -10.93 4.07
N ALA A 179 0.46 -11.55 3.82
CA ALA A 179 0.38 -12.92 3.31
C ALA A 179 1.10 -13.08 1.96
N SER A 180 1.05 -12.07 1.08
CA SER A 180 1.75 -12.13 -0.21
C SER A 180 3.28 -12.17 -0.09
N LEU A 181 3.84 -11.72 1.05
CA LEU A 181 5.28 -11.73 1.31
C LEU A 181 5.79 -13.04 1.90
N GLU A 182 4.89 -13.90 2.35
CA GLU A 182 5.27 -15.22 2.84
C GLU A 182 5.73 -16.11 1.68
N PRO A 183 6.74 -16.98 1.89
CA PRO A 183 7.13 -17.94 0.87
C PRO A 183 5.92 -18.82 0.51
N VAL A 184 5.66 -18.97 -0.78
CA VAL A 184 4.71 -20.00 -1.23
C VAL A 184 5.23 -21.33 -0.69
N ALA A 185 4.47 -21.98 0.17
CA ALA A 185 4.83 -23.33 0.62
C ALA A 185 4.94 -24.20 -0.62
N ASP A 186 6.16 -24.68 -0.92
CA ASP A 186 6.36 -25.68 -1.96
C ASP A 186 5.44 -26.87 -1.61
N GLU A 187 4.43 -27.06 -2.38
CA GLU A 187 3.61 -28.27 -2.37
C GLU A 187 4.55 -29.41 -2.82
N GLN A 188 5.24 -29.96 -1.84
CA GLN A 188 6.10 -31.11 -2.07
C GLN A 188 5.19 -32.28 -2.46
N ALA A 189 5.34 -32.67 -3.71
CA ALA A 189 4.79 -33.86 -4.32
C ALA A 189 5.14 -35.14 -3.54
#